data_6fcfa29f7999ddf6940be7f0e468e6e5
#
_entry.id   6fcfa29f7999ddf6940be7f0e468e6e5
#
_cell.length_a   1.000
_cell.length_b   1.000
_cell.length_c   1.000
_cell.angle_alpha   90.00
_cell.angle_beta   90.00
_cell.angle_gamma   90.00
#
_symmetry.space_group_name_H-M   'P 1'
#
loop_
_entity.id
_entity.type
_entity.pdbx_description
1 polymer ?
#
loop_
_entity_poly.entity_id
_entity_poly.type
_entity_poly.pdbx_seq_one_letter_code
_entity_poly.pdbx_strand_id
1 'polypeptide(L)'
;LLVLIFRIPLTLHTLLFIPGLALLVVNGVWVAMFFGMVATRFRDVAPLLEALVQLLFYVTPIVWTTRTLKEQGGVVEKRAMLAEINPLFHYLEIVRAPLIDEPLAAYHWGIVLACTVAGVLITLLAMKRWRFRVPYWV
;
A
#
# COMPACT_ATOMS: atom_id res chain seq x y z
N LEU A 1 12.22 8.25 15.60
CA LEU A 1 12.42 9.43 16.44
C LEU A 1 11.14 9.75 17.22
N LEU A 2 9.96 9.92 16.59
CA LEU A 2 8.68 10.20 17.26
C LEU A 2 8.31 9.14 18.30
N VAL A 3 8.47 7.84 17.99
CA VAL A 3 8.18 6.72 18.90
C VAL A 3 9.00 6.84 20.20
N LEU A 4 10.27 7.28 20.10
CA LEU A 4 11.13 7.52 21.26
C LEU A 4 10.71 8.74 22.06
N ILE A 5 10.27 9.82 21.38
CA ILE A 5 9.80 11.06 22.04
C ILE A 5 8.51 10.82 22.83
N PHE A 6 7.58 10.07 22.25
CA PHE A 6 6.28 9.76 22.89
C PHE A 6 6.34 8.57 23.85
N ARG A 7 7.53 7.97 24.08
CA ARG A 7 7.73 6.82 24.99
C ARG A 7 6.71 5.70 24.77
N ILE A 8 6.37 5.43 23.50
CA ILE A 8 5.49 4.31 23.16
C ILE A 8 6.21 3.03 23.57
N PRO A 9 5.58 2.13 24.37
CA PRO A 9 6.21 0.90 24.80
C PRO A 9 6.54 0.04 23.58
N LEU A 10 7.83 -0.28 23.42
CA LEU A 10 8.27 -1.22 22.37
C LEU A 10 7.88 -2.62 22.82
N THR A 11 6.74 -3.09 22.37
CA THR A 11 6.24 -4.44 22.59
C THR A 11 6.70 -5.38 21.48
N LEU A 12 6.53 -6.69 21.70
CA LEU A 12 6.76 -7.70 20.64
C LEU A 12 5.93 -7.40 19.36
N HIS A 13 4.79 -6.71 19.50
CA HIS A 13 3.99 -6.25 18.37
C HIS A 13 4.72 -5.24 17.49
N THR A 14 5.59 -4.40 18.06
CA THR A 14 6.39 -3.45 17.28
C THR A 14 7.35 -4.14 16.30
N LEU A 15 7.77 -5.39 16.59
CA LEU A 15 8.58 -6.18 15.66
C LEU A 15 7.84 -6.51 14.35
N LEU A 16 6.50 -6.56 14.36
CA LEU A 16 5.70 -6.77 13.15
C LEU A 16 5.82 -5.62 12.15
N PHE A 17 6.32 -4.46 12.56
CA PHE A 17 6.67 -3.37 11.65
C PHE A 17 7.71 -3.79 10.60
N ILE A 18 8.70 -4.62 10.98
CA ILE A 18 9.79 -5.04 10.07
C ILE A 18 9.25 -5.83 8.87
N PRO A 19 8.48 -6.93 9.05
CA PRO A 19 7.89 -7.63 7.91
C PRO A 19 6.87 -6.78 7.15
N GLY A 20 6.15 -5.88 7.81
CA GLY A 20 5.26 -4.91 7.16
C GLY A 20 6.01 -3.99 6.21
N LEU A 21 7.13 -3.43 6.68
CA LEU A 21 8.00 -2.58 5.86
C LEU A 21 8.64 -3.37 4.70
N ALA A 22 9.08 -4.60 4.94
CA ALA A 22 9.63 -5.45 3.90
C ALA A 22 8.60 -5.72 2.77
N LEU A 23 7.34 -6.02 3.14
CA LEU A 23 6.25 -6.17 2.17
C LEU A 23 6.00 -4.88 1.40
N LEU A 24 6.02 -3.72 2.06
CA LEU A 24 5.86 -2.43 1.40
C LEU A 24 6.95 -2.21 0.35
N VAL A 25 8.21 -2.51 0.68
CA VAL A 25 9.35 -2.40 -0.26
C VAL A 25 9.16 -3.33 -1.45
N VAL A 26 8.81 -4.60 -1.23
CA VAL A 26 8.54 -5.57 -2.31
C VAL A 26 7.42 -5.09 -3.21
N ASN A 27 6.36 -4.51 -2.63
CA ASN A 27 5.27 -3.94 -3.41
C ASN A 27 5.71 -2.72 -4.22
N GLY A 28 6.51 -1.82 -3.65
CA GLY A 28 7.10 -0.70 -4.38
C GLY A 28 7.92 -1.16 -5.58
N VAL A 29 8.72 -2.20 -5.41
CA VAL A 29 9.58 -2.76 -6.48
C VAL A 29 8.74 -3.30 -7.64
N TRP A 30 7.77 -4.20 -7.39
CA TRP A 30 7.00 -4.75 -8.51
C TRP A 30 6.11 -3.69 -9.19
N VAL A 31 5.54 -2.75 -8.43
CA VAL A 31 4.76 -1.62 -8.97
C VAL A 31 5.64 -0.77 -9.90
N ALA A 32 6.84 -0.38 -9.42
CA ALA A 32 7.79 0.42 -10.22
C ALA A 32 8.21 -0.32 -11.49
N MET A 33 8.52 -1.62 -11.41
CA MET A 33 8.91 -2.42 -12.56
C MET A 33 7.77 -2.57 -13.57
N PHE A 34 6.57 -2.90 -13.10
CA PHE A 34 5.41 -3.10 -13.97
C PHE A 34 5.03 -1.81 -14.70
N PHE A 35 4.79 -0.75 -13.95
CA PHE A 35 4.38 0.53 -14.53
C PHE A 35 5.50 1.21 -15.29
N GLY A 36 6.76 1.01 -14.90
CA GLY A 36 7.91 1.44 -15.68
C GLY A 36 7.91 0.83 -17.08
N MET A 37 7.70 -0.50 -17.20
CA MET A 37 7.59 -1.17 -18.51
C MET A 37 6.38 -0.67 -19.32
N VAL A 38 5.26 -0.39 -18.68
CA VAL A 38 4.06 0.13 -19.35
C VAL A 38 4.28 1.56 -19.84
N ALA A 39 4.91 2.40 -19.01
CA ALA A 39 5.20 3.80 -19.34
C ALA A 39 6.21 3.96 -20.48
N THR A 40 7.18 3.05 -20.63
CA THR A 40 8.10 3.06 -21.80
C THR A 40 7.36 2.82 -23.10
N ARG A 41 6.27 2.07 -23.09
CA ARG A 41 5.44 1.82 -24.27
C ARG A 41 4.41 2.92 -24.53
N PHE A 42 3.79 3.44 -23.46
CA PHE A 42 2.71 4.39 -23.52
C PHE A 42 3.11 5.63 -22.74
N ARG A 43 3.54 6.67 -23.40
CA ARG A 43 4.04 7.92 -22.78
C ARG A 43 2.99 8.62 -21.89
N ASP A 44 1.72 8.45 -22.20
CA ASP A 44 0.60 9.06 -21.46
C ASP A 44 0.32 8.36 -20.12
N VAL A 45 0.91 7.19 -19.87
CA VAL A 45 0.71 6.43 -18.63
C VAL A 45 1.38 7.13 -17.44
N ALA A 46 2.51 7.79 -17.63
CA ALA A 46 3.20 8.46 -16.53
C ALA A 46 2.36 9.60 -15.92
N PRO A 47 1.83 10.57 -16.69
CA PRO A 47 0.93 11.59 -16.14
C PRO A 47 -0.37 11.03 -15.55
N LEU A 48 -0.90 9.95 -16.15
CA LEU A 48 -2.09 9.28 -15.65
C LEU A 48 -1.83 8.67 -14.26
N LEU A 49 -0.66 8.04 -14.07
CA LEU A 49 -0.26 7.47 -12.77
C LEU A 49 -0.08 8.55 -11.71
N GLU A 50 0.51 9.70 -12.07
CA GLU A 50 0.65 10.83 -11.15
C GLU A 50 -0.72 11.31 -10.65
N ALA A 51 -1.67 11.51 -11.57
CA ALA A 51 -3.03 11.90 -11.22
C ALA A 51 -3.73 10.85 -10.35
N LEU A 52 -3.54 9.55 -10.68
CA LEU A 52 -4.13 8.43 -9.95
C LEU A 52 -3.55 8.33 -8.53
N VAL A 53 -2.24 8.46 -8.37
CA VAL A 53 -1.57 8.47 -7.05
C VAL A 53 -2.07 9.63 -6.21
N GLN A 54 -2.21 10.82 -6.80
CA GLN A 54 -2.74 11.99 -6.11
C GLN A 54 -4.17 11.76 -5.65
N LEU A 55 -5.01 11.17 -6.49
CA LEU A 55 -6.39 10.84 -6.16
C LEU A 55 -6.45 9.79 -5.03
N LEU A 56 -5.65 8.73 -5.12
CA LEU A 56 -5.54 7.71 -4.09
C LEU A 56 -5.08 8.29 -2.75
N PHE A 57 -4.17 9.26 -2.77
CA PHE A 57 -3.72 9.96 -1.57
C PHE A 57 -4.86 10.67 -0.86
N TYR A 58 -5.74 11.36 -1.60
CA TYR A 58 -6.91 12.03 -1.02
C TYR A 58 -7.98 11.05 -0.51
N VAL A 59 -8.13 9.89 -1.16
CA VAL A 59 -9.10 8.87 -0.75
C VAL A 59 -8.61 8.07 0.44
N THR A 60 -7.29 7.96 0.63
CA THR A 60 -6.71 7.18 1.72
C THR A 60 -6.70 8.02 3.01
N PRO A 61 -7.38 7.60 4.09
CA PRO A 61 -7.39 8.34 5.36
C PRO A 61 -6.05 8.16 6.09
N ILE A 62 -5.09 9.03 5.82
CA ILE A 62 -3.75 8.97 6.41
C ILE A 62 -3.76 9.45 7.87
N VAL A 63 -4.54 10.50 8.17
CA VAL A 63 -4.54 11.19 9.46
C VAL A 63 -5.57 10.61 10.45
N TRP A 64 -6.57 9.90 9.95
CA TRP A 64 -7.75 9.48 10.73
C TRP A 64 -7.75 7.96 10.87
N THR A 65 -7.86 7.49 12.09
CA THR A 65 -8.01 6.05 12.38
C THR A 65 -9.43 5.61 12.02
N THR A 66 -9.59 4.42 11.44
CA THR A 66 -10.91 3.81 11.20
C THR A 66 -11.75 3.72 12.47
N ARG A 67 -11.09 3.63 13.63
CA ARG A 67 -11.74 3.63 14.94
C ARG A 67 -12.45 4.95 15.22
N THR A 68 -11.77 6.09 15.07
CA THR A 68 -12.37 7.42 15.26
C THR A 68 -13.47 7.71 14.24
N LEU A 69 -13.40 7.12 13.04
CA LEU A 69 -14.42 7.26 12.02
C LEU A 69 -15.69 6.43 12.34
N LYS A 70 -15.53 5.22 12.88
CA LYS A 70 -16.67 4.35 13.27
C LYS A 70 -17.42 4.89 14.48
N GLU A 71 -16.74 5.58 15.39
CA GLU A 71 -17.35 6.18 16.59
C GLU A 71 -18.24 7.41 16.26
N GLN A 72 -18.04 8.07 15.11
CA GLN A 72 -18.79 9.28 14.75
C GLN A 72 -20.11 9.02 14.00
N GLY A 73 -20.37 7.77 13.56
CA GLY A 73 -21.63 7.35 12.90
C GLY A 73 -21.98 8.02 11.56
N GLY A 74 -22.97 7.49 10.88
CA GLY A 74 -23.57 8.11 9.70
C GLY A 74 -22.72 8.15 8.42
N VAL A 75 -22.55 9.33 7.83
CA VAL A 75 -21.78 9.52 6.57
C VAL A 75 -20.32 9.14 6.70
N VAL A 76 -19.77 9.25 7.91
CA VAL A 76 -18.38 8.97 8.24
C VAL A 76 -18.11 7.47 8.24
N GLU A 77 -19.07 6.66 8.68
CA GLU A 77 -19.01 5.19 8.63
C GLU A 77 -18.94 4.67 7.16
N LYS A 78 -19.71 5.27 6.26
CA LYS A 78 -19.65 4.94 4.82
C LYS A 78 -18.28 5.28 4.22
N ARG A 79 -17.64 6.36 4.66
CA ARG A 79 -16.26 6.71 4.22
C ARG A 79 -15.24 5.72 4.76
N ALA A 80 -15.41 5.20 5.97
CA ALA A 80 -14.56 4.15 6.52
C ALA A 80 -14.66 2.86 5.70
N MET A 81 -15.88 2.46 5.29
CA MET A 81 -16.08 1.31 4.39
C MET A 81 -15.38 1.49 3.03
N LEU A 82 -15.45 2.68 2.45
CA LEU A 82 -14.75 2.98 1.18
C LEU A 82 -13.23 2.93 1.35
N ALA A 83 -12.70 3.32 2.51
CA ALA A 83 -11.29 3.22 2.81
C ALA A 83 -10.84 1.75 2.93
N GLU A 84 -11.65 0.87 3.50
CA GLU A 84 -11.37 -0.56 3.62
C GLU A 84 -11.29 -1.29 2.26
N ILE A 85 -11.92 -0.76 1.20
CA ILE A 85 -11.80 -1.30 -0.17
C ILE A 85 -10.46 -0.92 -0.81
N ASN A 86 -9.84 0.17 -0.34
CA ASN A 86 -8.58 0.66 -0.90
C ASN A 86 -7.38 -0.19 -0.42
N PRO A 87 -6.63 -0.86 -1.30
CA PRO A 87 -5.47 -1.66 -0.90
C PRO A 87 -4.41 -0.84 -0.17
N LEU A 88 -4.22 0.45 -0.51
CA LEU A 88 -3.26 1.33 0.16
C LEU A 88 -3.58 1.51 1.64
N PHE A 89 -4.85 1.46 2.02
CA PHE A 89 -5.26 1.49 3.42
C PHE A 89 -4.67 0.31 4.20
N HIS A 90 -4.74 -0.91 3.65
CA HIS A 90 -4.19 -2.11 4.30
C HIS A 90 -2.66 -2.05 4.41
N TYR A 91 -1.95 -1.49 3.42
CA TYR A 91 -0.50 -1.25 3.51
C TYR A 91 -0.15 -0.26 4.61
N LEU A 92 -0.94 0.78 4.78
CA LEU A 92 -0.77 1.75 5.86
C LEU A 92 -0.98 1.11 7.22
N GLU A 93 -2.04 0.31 7.39
CA GLU A 93 -2.38 -0.32 8.66
C GLU A 93 -1.32 -1.35 9.12
N ILE A 94 -0.78 -2.19 8.24
CA ILE A 94 0.26 -3.16 8.63
C ILE A 94 1.57 -2.50 9.09
N VAL A 95 1.83 -1.26 8.65
CA VAL A 95 3.00 -0.50 9.07
C VAL A 95 2.70 0.35 10.30
N ARG A 96 1.52 0.95 10.36
CA ARG A 96 1.12 1.90 11.39
C ARG A 96 0.71 1.22 12.70
N ALA A 97 -0.17 0.20 12.64
CA ALA A 97 -0.73 -0.42 13.83
C ALA A 97 0.34 -0.98 14.79
N PRO A 98 1.40 -1.69 14.31
CA PRO A 98 2.47 -2.14 15.20
C PRO A 98 3.27 -1.01 15.86
N LEU A 99 3.31 0.18 15.24
CA LEU A 99 4.05 1.33 15.79
C LEU A 99 3.29 2.04 16.90
N ILE A 100 1.96 1.97 16.90
CA ILE A 100 1.10 2.60 17.91
C ILE A 100 0.48 1.59 18.88
N ASP A 101 0.94 0.33 18.83
CA ASP A 101 0.46 -0.79 19.66
C ASP A 101 -1.06 -1.02 19.53
N GLU A 102 -1.63 -0.75 18.36
CA GLU A 102 -3.03 -1.08 18.05
C GLU A 102 -3.18 -2.54 17.58
N PRO A 103 -4.27 -3.23 17.99
CA PRO A 103 -4.52 -4.60 17.54
C PRO A 103 -4.79 -4.63 16.05
N LEU A 104 -3.91 -5.30 15.30
CA LEU A 104 -4.03 -5.46 13.86
C LEU A 104 -4.79 -6.73 13.53
N ALA A 105 -5.89 -6.62 12.77
CA ALA A 105 -6.64 -7.78 12.33
C ALA A 105 -5.86 -8.55 11.25
N ALA A 106 -5.86 -9.89 11.36
CA ALA A 106 -5.10 -10.77 10.47
C ALA A 106 -5.49 -10.64 8.98
N TYR A 107 -6.71 -10.19 8.67
CA TYR A 107 -7.16 -10.03 7.28
C TYR A 107 -6.36 -8.96 6.52
N HIS A 108 -5.83 -7.91 7.19
CA HIS A 108 -4.97 -6.91 6.55
C HIS A 108 -3.71 -7.56 5.96
N TRP A 109 -3.08 -8.47 6.72
CA TRP A 109 -1.95 -9.24 6.23
C TRP A 109 -2.30 -10.11 5.04
N GLY A 110 -3.48 -10.77 5.09
CA GLY A 110 -3.98 -11.60 3.99
C GLY A 110 -4.14 -10.81 2.69
N ILE A 111 -4.76 -9.63 2.76
CA ILE A 111 -4.97 -8.77 1.59
C ILE A 111 -3.65 -8.28 1.02
N VAL A 112 -2.74 -7.80 1.88
CA VAL A 112 -1.42 -7.32 1.41
C VAL A 112 -0.60 -8.42 0.79
N LEU A 113 -0.56 -9.62 1.39
CA LEU A 113 0.12 -10.79 0.83
C LEU A 113 -0.48 -11.19 -0.52
N ALA A 114 -1.80 -11.25 -0.64
CA ALA A 114 -2.48 -11.57 -1.89
C ALA A 114 -2.15 -10.55 -2.99
N CYS A 115 -2.19 -9.25 -2.68
CA CYS A 115 -1.80 -8.18 -3.59
C CYS A 115 -0.32 -8.29 -3.99
N THR A 116 0.58 -8.60 -3.04
CA THR A 116 2.01 -8.78 -3.31
C THR A 116 2.25 -9.93 -4.28
N VAL A 117 1.69 -11.11 -3.97
CA VAL A 117 1.86 -12.31 -4.80
C VAL A 117 1.29 -12.08 -6.19
N ALA A 118 0.06 -11.56 -6.30
CA ALA A 118 -0.58 -11.26 -7.57
C ALA A 118 0.24 -10.24 -8.39
N GLY A 119 0.68 -9.14 -7.77
CA GLY A 119 1.46 -8.09 -8.41
C GLY A 119 2.82 -8.59 -8.91
N VAL A 120 3.55 -9.33 -8.08
CA VAL A 120 4.84 -9.95 -8.48
C VAL A 120 4.64 -10.91 -9.64
N LEU A 121 3.62 -11.79 -9.58
CA LEU A 121 3.34 -12.73 -10.67
C LEU A 121 3.00 -12.01 -11.98
N ILE A 122 2.14 -11.01 -11.94
CA ILE A 122 1.78 -10.20 -13.12
C ILE A 122 3.03 -9.54 -13.70
N THR A 123 3.88 -8.96 -12.84
CA THR A 123 5.12 -8.30 -13.28
C THR A 123 6.09 -9.27 -13.93
N LEU A 124 6.29 -10.46 -13.33
CA LEU A 124 7.16 -11.50 -13.89
C LEU A 124 6.64 -12.02 -15.23
N LEU A 125 5.34 -12.22 -15.35
CA LEU A 125 4.72 -12.63 -16.62
C LEU A 125 4.87 -11.55 -17.69
N ALA A 126 4.66 -10.28 -17.34
CA ALA A 126 4.87 -9.14 -18.23
C ALA A 126 6.34 -9.04 -18.67
N MET A 127 7.29 -9.16 -17.73
CA MET A 127 8.72 -9.19 -18.02
C MET A 127 9.08 -10.33 -18.97
N LYS A 128 8.61 -11.56 -18.68
CA LYS A 128 8.87 -12.72 -19.54
C LYS A 128 8.40 -12.51 -20.97
N ARG A 129 7.24 -11.82 -21.13
CA ARG A 129 6.65 -11.58 -22.46
C ARG A 129 7.29 -10.39 -23.19
N TRP A 130 7.71 -9.34 -22.48
CA TRP A 130 8.09 -8.05 -23.09
C TRP A 130 9.57 -7.73 -23.00
N ARG A 131 10.38 -8.45 -22.22
CA ARG A 131 11.82 -8.18 -22.00
C ARG A 131 12.62 -7.95 -23.29
N PHE A 132 12.29 -8.64 -24.36
CA PHE A 132 12.98 -8.49 -25.65
C PHE A 132 12.44 -7.33 -26.51
N ARG A 133 11.28 -6.77 -26.15
CA ARG A 133 10.64 -5.69 -26.90
C ARG A 133 10.87 -4.32 -26.26
N VAL A 134 11.14 -4.27 -24.98
CA VAL A 134 11.39 -3.00 -24.24
C VAL A 134 12.51 -2.16 -24.89
N PRO A 135 13.66 -2.72 -25.32
CA PRO A 135 14.71 -1.93 -25.96
C PRO A 135 14.29 -1.23 -27.26
N TYR A 136 13.20 -1.68 -27.88
CA TYR A 136 12.68 -1.09 -29.13
C TYR A 136 11.60 -0.01 -28.88
N TRP A 137 11.22 0.22 -27.61
CA TRP A 137 10.21 1.20 -27.24
C TRP A 137 10.80 2.51 -26.70
N VAL A 138 12.11 2.53 -26.47
CA VAL A 138 12.86 3.70 -25.97
C VAL A 138 13.38 4.54 -27.13
#